data_16a04f0a20f6ddd0b51ea6f1926e7688
#
_entry.id   16a04f0a20f6ddd0b51ea6f1926e7688
#
_cell.length_a   1.000
_cell.length_b   1.000
_cell.length_c   1.000
_cell.angle_alpha   90.00
_cell.angle_beta   90.00
_cell.angle_gamma   90.00
#
_symmetry.space_group_name_H-M   'P 1'
#
loop_
_entity.id
_entity.type
_entity.pdbx_description
1 polymer ?
#
loop_
_entity_poly.entity_id
_entity_poly.type
_entity_poly.pdbx_seq_one_letter_code
_entity_poly.pdbx_strand_id
1 'polypeptide(L)'
;MSDEFEDVRRLAVDLALIEVAKHVKEVGGQNRGPEIDKYLKNANAPLDKEYGWCGMFVYYCYSQAAKMCGKVLPIKAGQMWSGQKVEKWSLSNQDKVVYTCPILRGDIYVMNKYHIGMVVADMTDSYIMQTVDGNQSTADSGKDSLKLRTRNFSDIRLFVRF
;
A
#
# COMPACT_ATOMS: atom_id res chain seq x y z
N MET A 1 14.44 -13.97 -16.66
CA MET A 1 13.20 -13.31 -17.13
C MET A 1 13.17 -11.92 -16.52
N SER A 2 12.93 -10.90 -17.32
CA SER A 2 12.74 -9.53 -16.79
C SER A 2 11.46 -9.52 -15.94
N ASP A 3 11.56 -8.93 -14.76
CA ASP A 3 10.42 -8.71 -13.89
C ASP A 3 9.47 -7.68 -14.56
N GLU A 4 8.34 -8.16 -15.04
CA GLU A 4 7.42 -7.38 -15.88
C GLU A 4 6.92 -6.11 -15.19
N PHE A 5 6.81 -6.10 -13.86
CA PHE A 5 6.25 -5.00 -13.08
C PHE A 5 7.29 -4.26 -12.22
N GLU A 6 8.58 -4.48 -12.41
CA GLU A 6 9.62 -3.81 -11.61
C GLU A 6 9.52 -2.29 -11.69
N ASP A 7 9.34 -1.75 -12.89
CA ASP A 7 9.17 -0.31 -13.13
C ASP A 7 7.93 0.26 -12.43
N VAL A 8 6.82 -0.48 -12.46
CA VAL A 8 5.58 -0.09 -11.77
C VAL A 8 5.80 -0.09 -10.26
N ARG A 9 6.42 -1.13 -9.70
CA ARG A 9 6.68 -1.21 -8.26
C ARG A 9 7.57 -0.07 -7.77
N ARG A 10 8.68 0.20 -8.49
CA ARG A 10 9.59 1.30 -8.16
C ARG A 10 8.89 2.65 -8.20
N LEU A 11 8.17 2.93 -9.28
CA LEU A 11 7.44 4.17 -9.47
C LEU A 11 6.31 4.33 -8.45
N ALA A 12 5.61 3.25 -8.05
CA ALA A 12 4.58 3.30 -7.02
C ALA A 12 5.15 3.79 -5.68
N VAL A 13 6.35 3.35 -5.30
CA VAL A 13 7.03 3.84 -4.10
C VAL A 13 7.45 5.29 -4.26
N ASP A 14 7.97 5.71 -5.42
CA ASP A 14 8.33 7.12 -5.65
C ASP A 14 7.10 8.03 -5.49
N LEU A 15 5.96 7.63 -6.06
CA LEU A 15 4.69 8.34 -5.88
C LEU A 15 4.24 8.37 -4.41
N ALA A 16 4.39 7.26 -3.70
CA ALA A 16 4.07 7.20 -2.28
C ALA A 16 4.94 8.17 -1.44
N LEU A 17 6.23 8.27 -1.74
CA LEU A 17 7.14 9.20 -1.07
C LEU A 17 6.80 10.67 -1.37
N ILE A 18 6.33 10.97 -2.58
CA ILE A 18 5.81 12.30 -2.94
C ILE A 18 4.57 12.62 -2.09
N GLU A 19 3.65 11.65 -1.93
CA GLU A 19 2.46 11.84 -1.09
C GLU A 19 2.85 12.03 0.40
N VAL A 20 3.85 11.31 0.91
CA VAL A 20 4.39 11.52 2.27
C VAL A 20 4.90 12.95 2.45
N ALA A 21 5.62 13.49 1.45
CA ALA A 21 6.15 14.85 1.49
C ALA A 21 5.07 15.94 1.53
N LYS A 22 3.83 15.61 1.14
CA LYS A 22 2.67 16.52 1.28
C LYS A 22 2.09 16.57 2.69
N HIS A 23 2.61 15.77 3.62
CA HIS A 23 2.10 15.64 4.98
C HIS A 23 0.60 15.29 5.05
N VAL A 24 0.16 14.36 4.21
CA VAL A 24 -1.24 13.94 4.11
C VAL A 24 -1.75 13.45 5.46
N LYS A 25 -2.88 14.00 5.88
CA LYS A 25 -3.58 13.64 7.12
C LYS A 25 -5.09 13.81 6.95
N GLU A 26 -5.84 13.21 7.86
CA GLU A 26 -7.29 13.40 7.92
C GLU A 26 -7.67 14.86 8.23
N VAL A 27 -8.64 15.36 7.50
CA VAL A 27 -9.18 16.72 7.63
C VAL A 27 -10.70 16.68 7.50
N GLY A 28 -11.40 17.30 8.43
CA GLY A 28 -12.86 17.44 8.36
C GLY A 28 -13.66 16.21 8.78
N GLY A 29 -13.01 15.13 9.22
CA GLY A 29 -13.67 13.90 9.68
C GLY A 29 -12.72 12.72 9.69
N GLN A 30 -13.16 11.62 10.29
CA GLN A 30 -12.42 10.37 10.31
C GLN A 30 -12.38 9.76 8.89
N ASN A 31 -11.21 9.29 8.47
CA ASN A 31 -10.99 8.71 7.14
C ASN A 31 -11.38 9.64 5.98
N ARG A 32 -11.30 10.95 6.16
CA ARG A 32 -11.68 11.94 5.17
C ARG A 32 -10.64 13.05 5.03
N GLY A 33 -10.72 13.76 3.94
CA GLY A 33 -9.87 14.89 3.60
C GLY A 33 -9.60 14.94 2.11
N PRO A 34 -9.17 16.09 1.54
CA PRO A 34 -9.01 16.24 0.08
C PRO A 34 -8.11 15.17 -0.55
N GLU A 35 -6.98 14.87 0.08
CA GLU A 35 -6.05 13.86 -0.44
C GLU A 35 -6.57 12.43 -0.20
N ILE A 36 -7.18 12.16 0.96
CA ILE A 36 -7.76 10.85 1.28
C ILE A 36 -8.95 10.57 0.35
N ASP A 37 -9.83 11.54 0.14
CA ASP A 37 -10.96 11.42 -0.79
C ASP A 37 -10.50 11.13 -2.23
N LYS A 38 -9.33 11.65 -2.63
CA LYS A 38 -8.68 11.33 -3.91
C LYS A 38 -8.33 9.83 -3.99
N TYR A 39 -7.77 9.24 -2.93
CA TYR A 39 -7.46 7.81 -2.89
C TYR A 39 -8.72 6.95 -2.94
N LEU A 40 -9.76 7.33 -2.17
CA LEU A 40 -11.04 6.63 -2.16
C LEU A 40 -11.68 6.66 -3.55
N LYS A 41 -11.77 7.82 -4.18
CA LYS A 41 -12.33 7.97 -5.55
C LYS A 41 -11.57 7.14 -6.58
N ASN A 42 -10.24 7.15 -6.53
CA ASN A 42 -9.41 6.35 -7.44
C ASN A 42 -9.64 4.84 -7.25
N ALA A 43 -9.94 4.41 -6.03
CA ALA A 43 -10.26 3.02 -5.72
C ALA A 43 -11.75 2.66 -5.90
N ASN A 44 -12.56 3.58 -6.44
CA ASN A 44 -14.02 3.42 -6.59
C ASN A 44 -14.72 3.12 -5.25
N ALA A 45 -14.19 3.65 -4.14
CA ALA A 45 -14.80 3.52 -2.83
C ALA A 45 -15.89 4.58 -2.64
N PRO A 46 -17.09 4.20 -2.12
CA PRO A 46 -18.13 5.18 -1.79
C PRO A 46 -17.65 6.18 -0.74
N LEU A 47 -17.99 7.46 -0.93
CA LEU A 47 -17.60 8.53 0.00
C LEU A 47 -18.62 8.74 1.14
N ASP A 48 -19.76 8.06 1.10
CA ASP A 48 -20.81 8.08 2.11
C ASP A 48 -20.56 7.14 3.30
N LYS A 49 -19.46 6.39 3.25
CA LYS A 49 -19.04 5.43 4.28
C LYS A 49 -17.63 5.73 4.75
N GLU A 50 -17.38 5.38 6.00
CA GLU A 50 -16.03 5.44 6.57
C GLU A 50 -15.26 4.16 6.27
N TYR A 51 -14.16 4.29 5.56
CA TYR A 51 -13.24 3.19 5.26
C TYR A 51 -11.83 3.54 5.75
N GLY A 52 -11.17 2.58 6.36
CA GLY A 52 -9.72 2.67 6.53
C GLY A 52 -9.04 2.76 5.17
N TRP A 53 -8.32 3.82 4.92
CA TRP A 53 -7.82 4.16 3.58
C TRP A 53 -6.42 3.64 3.24
N CYS A 54 -5.83 2.76 4.07
CA CYS A 54 -4.49 2.22 3.84
C CYS A 54 -4.39 1.48 2.49
N GLY A 55 -5.35 0.62 2.17
CA GLY A 55 -5.36 -0.11 0.91
C GLY A 55 -5.68 0.77 -0.30
N MET A 56 -6.55 1.78 -0.14
CA MET A 56 -6.86 2.72 -1.21
C MET A 56 -5.68 3.60 -1.57
N PHE A 57 -4.87 3.99 -0.58
CA PHE A 57 -3.60 4.68 -0.81
C PHE A 57 -2.62 3.83 -1.62
N VAL A 58 -2.41 2.57 -1.22
CA VAL A 58 -1.54 1.63 -1.96
C VAL A 58 -2.05 1.47 -3.40
N TYR A 59 -3.36 1.24 -3.57
CA TYR A 59 -3.96 1.13 -4.90
C TYR A 59 -3.77 2.40 -5.74
N TYR A 60 -3.92 3.58 -5.13
CA TYR A 60 -3.68 4.85 -5.82
C TYR A 60 -2.26 4.90 -6.39
N CYS A 61 -1.24 4.65 -5.58
CA CYS A 61 0.15 4.69 -6.04
C CYS A 61 0.40 3.68 -7.16
N TYR A 62 -0.06 2.45 -7.01
CA TYR A 62 0.11 1.41 -8.01
C TYR A 62 -0.67 1.70 -9.31
N SER A 63 -1.90 2.17 -9.22
CA SER A 63 -2.71 2.46 -10.41
C SER A 63 -2.16 3.63 -11.21
N GLN A 64 -1.64 4.68 -10.54
CA GLN A 64 -0.97 5.79 -11.23
C GLN A 64 0.35 5.33 -11.88
N ALA A 65 1.15 4.55 -11.17
CA ALA A 65 2.40 4.00 -11.70
C ALA A 65 2.14 3.10 -12.93
N ALA A 66 1.18 2.19 -12.84
CA ALA A 66 0.81 1.31 -13.94
C ALA A 66 0.34 2.10 -15.17
N LYS A 67 -0.49 3.13 -14.96
CA LYS A 67 -0.93 4.03 -16.03
C LYS A 67 0.25 4.72 -16.70
N MET A 68 1.21 5.23 -15.93
CA MET A 68 2.41 5.89 -16.46
C MET A 68 3.33 4.93 -17.22
N CYS A 69 3.39 3.66 -16.79
CA CYS A 69 4.16 2.61 -17.47
C CYS A 69 3.39 1.90 -18.61
N GLY A 70 2.15 2.30 -18.90
CA GLY A 70 1.32 1.67 -19.94
C GLY A 70 0.93 0.23 -19.61
N LYS A 71 0.80 -0.11 -18.32
CA LYS A 71 0.48 -1.46 -17.84
C LYS A 71 -0.87 -1.54 -17.14
N VAL A 72 -1.41 -2.74 -17.08
CA VAL A 72 -2.67 -3.04 -16.37
C VAL A 72 -2.35 -3.88 -15.14
N LEU A 73 -2.79 -3.42 -13.97
CA LEU A 73 -2.57 -4.16 -12.73
C LEU A 73 -3.34 -5.49 -12.73
N PRO A 74 -2.75 -6.58 -12.21
CA PRO A 74 -3.41 -7.87 -12.10
C PRO A 74 -4.49 -7.90 -11.00
N ILE A 75 -4.54 -6.86 -10.15
CA ILE A 75 -5.50 -6.70 -9.07
C ILE A 75 -6.44 -5.52 -9.33
N LYS A 76 -7.73 -5.70 -9.04
CA LYS A 76 -8.73 -4.63 -9.18
C LYS A 76 -8.82 -3.78 -7.92
N ALA A 77 -9.28 -2.54 -8.06
CA ALA A 77 -9.46 -1.59 -6.97
C ALA A 77 -10.13 -2.19 -5.73
N GLY A 78 -11.32 -2.77 -5.90
CA GLY A 78 -12.08 -3.36 -4.79
C GLY A 78 -11.40 -4.55 -4.09
N GLN A 79 -10.40 -5.16 -4.71
CA GLN A 79 -9.62 -6.27 -4.12
C GLN A 79 -8.45 -5.77 -3.27
N MET A 80 -8.11 -4.48 -3.34
CA MET A 80 -7.00 -3.88 -2.59
C MET A 80 -7.46 -2.96 -1.45
N TRP A 81 -8.74 -2.82 -1.19
CA TRP A 81 -9.24 -1.90 -0.15
C TRP A 81 -8.79 -2.25 1.27
N SER A 82 -8.47 -3.51 1.55
CA SER A 82 -7.99 -3.95 2.86
C SER A 82 -7.07 -5.16 2.74
N GLY A 83 -6.28 -5.40 3.78
CA GLY A 83 -5.41 -6.59 3.85
C GLY A 83 -6.17 -7.90 3.71
N GLN A 84 -7.39 -8.01 4.26
CA GLN A 84 -8.24 -9.20 4.08
C GLN A 84 -8.61 -9.46 2.62
N LYS A 85 -8.90 -8.39 1.87
CA LYS A 85 -9.22 -8.50 0.43
C LYS A 85 -8.00 -8.88 -0.39
N VAL A 86 -6.83 -8.33 -0.07
CA VAL A 86 -5.56 -8.70 -0.70
C VAL A 86 -5.21 -10.16 -0.40
N GLU A 87 -5.35 -10.60 0.85
CA GLU A 87 -5.14 -12.00 1.22
C GLU A 87 -6.10 -12.92 0.44
N LYS A 88 -7.39 -12.58 0.36
CA LYS A 88 -8.36 -13.37 -0.42
C LYS A 88 -7.97 -13.45 -1.90
N TRP A 89 -7.53 -12.34 -2.50
CA TRP A 89 -7.04 -12.30 -3.87
C TRP A 89 -5.80 -13.19 -4.05
N SER A 90 -4.88 -13.18 -3.09
CA SER A 90 -3.63 -13.95 -3.14
C SER A 90 -3.85 -15.47 -3.17
N LEU A 91 -4.97 -15.97 -2.63
CA LEU A 91 -5.30 -17.40 -2.66
C LEU A 91 -5.42 -17.95 -4.09
N SER A 92 -5.85 -17.12 -5.04
CA SER A 92 -5.95 -17.48 -6.47
C SER A 92 -4.78 -16.96 -7.30
N ASN A 93 -3.77 -16.35 -6.68
CA ASN A 93 -2.62 -15.72 -7.33
C ASN A 93 -1.33 -16.02 -6.55
N GLN A 94 -1.09 -17.30 -6.25
CA GLN A 94 0.03 -17.74 -5.41
C GLN A 94 1.40 -17.46 -6.02
N ASP A 95 1.49 -17.36 -7.35
CA ASP A 95 2.69 -16.94 -8.09
C ASP A 95 3.10 -15.49 -7.80
N LYS A 96 2.21 -14.68 -7.24
CA LYS A 96 2.45 -13.29 -6.82
C LYS A 96 2.72 -13.15 -5.32
N VAL A 97 2.71 -14.25 -4.56
CA VAL A 97 2.92 -14.21 -3.11
C VAL A 97 4.36 -14.50 -2.78
N VAL A 98 4.94 -13.67 -1.91
CA VAL A 98 6.31 -13.82 -1.40
C VAL A 98 6.26 -14.00 0.11
N TYR A 99 6.90 -15.04 0.62
CA TYR A 99 6.95 -15.35 2.05
C TYR A 99 8.35 -15.23 2.66
N THR A 100 9.37 -15.12 1.82
CA THR A 100 10.79 -15.13 2.23
C THR A 100 11.59 -14.08 1.49
N CYS A 101 12.73 -13.70 2.05
CA CYS A 101 13.69 -12.82 1.36
C CYS A 101 14.20 -13.41 0.03
N PRO A 102 14.55 -12.58 -0.93
CA PRO A 102 14.57 -11.11 -0.84
C PRO A 102 13.18 -10.49 -0.95
N ILE A 103 12.89 -9.54 -0.09
CA ILE A 103 11.74 -8.63 -0.21
C ILE A 103 12.22 -7.39 -0.95
N LEU A 104 11.50 -6.96 -1.96
CA LEU A 104 11.94 -5.90 -2.87
C LEU A 104 11.17 -4.61 -2.64
N ARG A 105 11.80 -3.50 -2.99
CA ARG A 105 11.15 -2.19 -3.05
C ARG A 105 9.86 -2.28 -3.88
N GLY A 106 8.76 -1.83 -3.28
CA GLY A 106 7.43 -1.87 -3.86
C GLY A 106 6.65 -3.15 -3.56
N ASP A 107 7.23 -4.18 -2.93
CA ASP A 107 6.39 -5.27 -2.44
C ASP A 107 5.31 -4.73 -1.51
N ILE A 108 4.08 -5.15 -1.75
CA ILE A 108 2.94 -4.82 -0.90
C ILE A 108 2.95 -5.81 0.26
N TYR A 109 2.92 -5.33 1.48
CA TYR A 109 2.81 -6.20 2.64
C TYR A 109 1.41 -6.15 3.25
N VAL A 110 0.98 -7.27 3.82
CA VAL A 110 -0.22 -7.42 4.65
C VAL A 110 0.21 -7.87 6.04
N MET A 111 -0.13 -7.08 7.06
CA MET A 111 0.16 -7.41 8.46
C MET A 111 -0.79 -8.46 9.02
N ASN A 112 -0.40 -9.10 10.12
CA ASN A 112 -1.24 -10.04 10.87
C ASN A 112 -2.59 -9.42 11.31
N LYS A 113 -2.66 -8.09 11.47
CA LYS A 113 -3.88 -7.32 11.77
C LYS A 113 -4.54 -6.72 10.53
N TYR A 114 -4.21 -7.23 9.34
CA TYR A 114 -4.75 -6.81 8.05
C TYR A 114 -4.48 -5.35 7.62
N HIS A 115 -3.56 -4.66 8.29
CA HIS A 115 -3.05 -3.41 7.77
C HIS A 115 -2.20 -3.68 6.52
N ILE A 116 -2.21 -2.77 5.57
CA ILE A 116 -1.51 -2.89 4.28
C ILE A 116 -0.66 -1.64 4.02
N GLY A 117 0.50 -1.83 3.43
CA GLY A 117 1.40 -0.78 2.98
C GLY A 117 2.40 -1.30 1.96
N MET A 118 3.44 -0.52 1.69
CA MET A 118 4.48 -0.86 0.71
C MET A 118 5.86 -0.81 1.34
N VAL A 119 6.74 -1.72 0.91
CA VAL A 119 8.16 -1.74 1.25
C VAL A 119 8.90 -0.65 0.47
N VAL A 120 9.71 0.14 1.15
CA VAL A 120 10.39 1.32 0.56
C VAL A 120 11.77 0.98 0.00
N ALA A 121 12.44 -0.02 0.56
CA ALA A 121 13.79 -0.44 0.15
C ALA A 121 13.89 -1.97 0.11
N ASP A 122 14.77 -2.47 -0.75
CA ASP A 122 15.07 -3.90 -0.83
C ASP A 122 15.60 -4.42 0.51
N MET A 123 15.16 -5.63 0.88
CA MET A 123 15.59 -6.32 2.09
C MET A 123 16.06 -7.74 1.73
N THR A 124 17.31 -8.04 1.99
CA THR A 124 17.94 -9.33 1.63
C THR A 124 18.06 -10.29 2.80
N ASP A 125 18.35 -9.78 3.99
CA ASP A 125 18.75 -10.56 5.18
C ASP A 125 18.35 -9.92 6.52
N SER A 126 17.68 -8.77 6.50
CA SER A 126 17.22 -8.07 7.70
C SER A 126 15.83 -8.53 8.14
N TYR A 127 15.58 -8.50 9.43
CA TYR A 127 14.24 -8.71 10.00
C TYR A 127 13.44 -7.40 10.14
N ILE A 128 14.03 -6.28 9.76
CA ILE A 128 13.45 -4.94 9.89
C ILE A 128 13.38 -4.31 8.51
N MET A 129 12.20 -3.81 8.14
CA MET A 129 11.97 -3.17 6.86
C MET A 129 11.48 -1.73 7.03
N GLN A 130 11.83 -0.87 6.08
CA GLN A 130 11.24 0.45 5.93
C GLN A 130 9.99 0.36 5.06
N THR A 131 8.91 0.97 5.50
CA THR A 131 7.61 0.92 4.84
C THR A 131 6.99 2.30 4.72
N VAL A 132 6.03 2.44 3.82
CA VAL A 132 5.14 3.60 3.73
C VAL A 132 3.71 3.14 3.89
N ASP A 133 2.99 3.80 4.81
CA ASP A 133 1.67 3.39 5.25
C ASP A 133 0.71 4.58 5.31
N GLY A 134 -0.49 4.39 4.78
CA GLY A 134 -1.62 5.27 5.05
C GLY A 134 -2.41 4.85 6.30
N ASN A 135 -3.29 5.71 6.76
CA ASN A 135 -4.19 5.43 7.90
C ASN A 135 -3.42 5.07 9.18
N GLN A 136 -2.40 5.86 9.52
CA GLN A 136 -1.56 5.65 10.69
C GLN A 136 -1.83 6.71 11.77
N SER A 137 -2.20 6.26 12.96
CA SER A 137 -2.43 7.13 14.11
C SER A 137 -1.22 8.00 14.43
N THR A 138 -1.50 9.27 14.74
CA THR A 138 -0.51 10.21 15.27
C THR A 138 -0.73 10.39 16.77
N ALA A 139 0.32 10.22 17.57
CA ALA A 139 0.24 10.38 19.03
C ALA A 139 -0.27 11.77 19.44
N ASP A 140 0.01 12.79 18.61
CA ASP A 140 -0.20 14.19 18.98
C ASP A 140 -1.54 14.80 18.51
N SER A 141 -2.27 14.18 17.59
CA SER A 141 -3.46 14.80 17.00
C SER A 141 -4.71 13.93 16.95
N GLY A 142 -4.59 12.64 17.24
CA GLY A 142 -5.70 11.67 17.11
C GLY A 142 -6.22 11.51 15.68
N LYS A 143 -5.51 12.06 14.69
CA LYS A 143 -5.84 11.98 13.27
C LYS A 143 -4.87 11.07 12.56
N ASP A 144 -5.39 10.18 11.73
CA ASP A 144 -4.56 9.30 10.95
C ASP A 144 -3.87 10.04 9.81
N SER A 145 -2.68 9.59 9.47
CA SER A 145 -1.83 10.23 8.47
C SER A 145 -1.05 9.21 7.64
N LEU A 146 -0.42 9.71 6.57
CA LEU A 146 0.52 8.98 5.75
C LEU A 146 1.92 9.09 6.36
N LYS A 147 2.60 7.95 6.58
CA LYS A 147 3.90 7.91 7.27
C LYS A 147 4.87 6.89 6.70
N LEU A 148 6.16 7.24 6.83
CA LEU A 148 7.24 6.24 6.84
C LEU A 148 7.28 5.54 8.19
N ARG A 149 7.46 4.21 8.16
CA ARG A 149 7.51 3.36 9.33
C ARG A 149 8.66 2.35 9.23
N THR A 150 9.04 1.83 10.38
CA THR A 150 9.85 0.64 10.49
C THR A 150 8.97 -0.51 10.96
N ARG A 151 9.04 -1.67 10.29
CA ARG A 151 8.23 -2.85 10.58
C ARG A 151 9.13 -4.07 10.79
N ASN A 152 8.73 -4.97 11.68
CA ASN A 152 9.38 -6.27 11.81
C ASN A 152 8.79 -7.26 10.81
N PHE A 153 9.62 -8.09 10.22
CA PHE A 153 9.19 -9.15 9.31
C PHE A 153 8.15 -10.09 9.97
N SER A 154 8.33 -10.40 11.25
CA SER A 154 7.43 -11.26 12.03
C SER A 154 5.99 -10.74 12.16
N ASP A 155 5.77 -9.43 11.95
CA ASP A 155 4.44 -8.83 12.00
C ASP A 155 3.68 -8.96 10.68
N ILE A 156 4.37 -9.46 9.63
CA ILE A 156 3.83 -9.55 8.27
C ILE A 156 3.28 -10.96 8.02
N ARG A 157 2.09 -11.00 7.49
CA ARG A 157 1.38 -12.22 7.12
C ARG A 157 1.78 -12.73 5.74
N LEU A 158 1.89 -11.83 4.77
CA LEU A 158 2.33 -12.12 3.42
C LEU A 158 2.79 -10.84 2.70
N PHE A 159 3.56 -11.04 1.64
CA PHE A 159 3.88 -10.00 0.67
C PHE A 159 3.27 -10.34 -0.69
N VAL A 160 2.93 -9.32 -1.47
CA VAL A 160 2.48 -9.45 -2.86
C VAL A 160 3.44 -8.70 -3.76
N ARG A 161 3.90 -9.36 -4.81
CA ARG A 161 4.77 -8.83 -5.86
C ARG A 161 4.10 -9.02 -7.22
N PHE A 162 3.80 -7.91 -7.89
CA PHE A 162 3.31 -7.93 -9.27
C PHE A 162 4.46 -8.04 -10.25
#